data_95fd8926ea66684597aef5254aa149e2
#
_entry.id   95fd8926ea66684597aef5254aa149e2
#
_cell.length_a   1.000
_cell.length_b   1.000
_cell.length_c   1.000
_cell.angle_alpha   90.00
_cell.angle_beta   90.00
_cell.angle_gamma   90.00
#
_symmetry.space_group_name_H-M   'P 1'
#
loop_
_entity.id
_entity.type
_entity.pdbx_description
1 polymer ?
#
loop_
_entity_poly.entity_id
_entity_poly.type
_entity_poly.pdbx_seq_one_letter_code
_entity_poly.pdbx_strand_id
1 'polypeptide(L)'
;AFYTCGAGTDAELRTFGVASDVVPAHDFSAKGLIAEIRKWDLTGKRVLRLRSAKAGPAVAHALRRAGARVDDVVLYDNVFCAPDAALPPFDAVFFASASAVESFFAQYGASKLRGKEIYVMGQPTRSALPPRLAAKARMWSP
;
A
#
# COMPACT_ATOMS: atom_id res chain seq x y z
N ALA A 1 -19.11 6.24 10.29
CA ALA A 1 -17.74 5.97 10.72
C ALA A 1 -16.84 5.82 9.49
N PHE A 2 -15.64 6.38 9.56
CA PHE A 2 -14.62 6.35 8.51
C PHE A 2 -13.43 5.51 8.96
N TYR A 3 -12.99 4.59 8.09
CA TYR A 3 -11.87 3.69 8.36
C TYR A 3 -10.82 3.87 7.28
N THR A 4 -9.56 4.13 7.65
CA THR A 4 -8.46 4.24 6.72
C THR A 4 -7.34 3.28 7.05
N CYS A 5 -6.60 2.81 6.04
CA CYS A 5 -5.46 1.92 6.26
C CYS A 5 -4.23 2.65 6.80
N GLY A 6 -4.14 3.96 6.64
CA GLY A 6 -2.93 4.67 7.01
C GLY A 6 -3.10 6.15 7.26
N ALA A 7 -2.13 6.72 7.98
CA ALA A 7 -2.13 8.12 8.39
C ALA A 7 -2.16 9.11 7.21
N GLY A 8 -1.56 8.78 6.07
CA GLY A 8 -1.61 9.65 4.88
C GLY A 8 -3.02 9.84 4.35
N THR A 9 -3.82 8.78 4.27
CA THR A 9 -5.23 8.89 3.86
C THR A 9 -6.06 9.64 4.89
N ASP A 10 -5.81 9.44 6.19
CA ASP A 10 -6.49 10.19 7.25
C ASP A 10 -6.14 11.68 7.19
N ALA A 11 -4.86 12.01 6.99
CA ALA A 11 -4.42 13.39 6.85
C ALA A 11 -5.10 14.08 5.66
N GLU A 12 -5.21 13.40 4.52
CA GLU A 12 -5.89 13.94 3.34
C GLU A 12 -7.39 14.14 3.59
N LEU A 13 -8.07 13.18 4.22
CA LEU A 13 -9.49 13.33 4.58
C LEU A 13 -9.74 14.53 5.49
N ARG A 14 -8.81 14.81 6.41
CA ARG A 14 -8.91 15.98 7.31
C ARG A 14 -8.89 17.30 6.57
N THR A 15 -8.22 17.39 5.42
CA THR A 15 -8.25 18.62 4.58
C THR A 15 -9.65 18.91 4.03
N PHE A 16 -10.49 17.86 3.90
CA PHE A 16 -11.90 17.95 3.52
C PHE A 16 -12.85 17.99 4.72
N GLY A 17 -12.35 18.21 5.95
CA GLY A 17 -13.15 18.25 7.17
C GLY A 17 -13.63 16.89 7.66
N VAL A 18 -13.08 15.80 7.16
CA VAL A 18 -13.44 14.43 7.54
C VAL A 18 -12.32 13.80 8.37
N ALA A 19 -12.62 13.36 9.59
CA ALA A 19 -11.67 12.62 10.42
C ALA A 19 -11.97 11.11 10.36
N SER A 20 -10.93 10.29 10.31
CA SER A 20 -11.10 8.83 10.45
C SER A 20 -11.38 8.46 11.89
N ASP A 21 -12.37 7.60 12.11
CA ASP A 21 -12.66 7.03 13.44
C ASP A 21 -11.64 5.94 13.79
N VAL A 22 -11.08 5.27 12.77
CA VAL A 22 -10.09 4.22 12.95
C VAL A 22 -8.97 4.34 11.93
N VAL A 23 -7.75 4.43 12.45
CA VAL A 23 -6.49 4.29 11.71
C VAL A 23 -5.65 3.25 12.47
N PRO A 24 -5.16 2.18 11.86
CA PRO A 24 -4.29 1.23 12.54
C PRO A 24 -3.05 1.92 13.11
N ALA A 25 -2.69 1.60 14.37
CA ALA A 25 -1.61 2.32 15.06
C ALA A 25 -0.20 1.93 14.57
N HIS A 26 0.01 0.68 14.16
CA HIS A 26 1.33 0.12 13.89
C HIS A 26 1.47 -0.57 12.53
N ASP A 27 0.38 -1.05 11.94
CA ASP A 27 0.39 -1.76 10.67
C ASP A 27 -0.55 -1.06 9.69
N PHE A 28 0.00 -0.16 8.90
CA PHE A 28 -0.72 0.63 7.87
C PHE A 28 -1.02 -0.19 6.61
N SER A 29 -1.33 -1.46 6.78
CA SER A 29 -1.70 -2.38 5.70
C SER A 29 -3.13 -2.88 5.85
N ALA A 30 -3.60 -3.61 4.84
CA ALA A 30 -4.87 -4.32 4.92
C ALA A 30 -4.94 -5.28 6.13
N LYS A 31 -3.81 -5.87 6.55
CA LYS A 31 -3.73 -6.75 7.72
C LYS A 31 -4.00 -6.00 9.01
N GLY A 32 -3.38 -4.82 9.19
CA GLY A 32 -3.63 -3.96 10.35
C GLY A 32 -5.08 -3.52 10.42
N LEU A 33 -5.65 -3.07 9.30
CA LEU A 33 -7.07 -2.70 9.26
C LEU A 33 -8.00 -3.88 9.58
N ILE A 34 -7.71 -5.08 9.10
CA ILE A 34 -8.46 -6.30 9.43
C ILE A 34 -8.38 -6.62 10.93
N ALA A 35 -7.23 -6.39 11.56
CA ALA A 35 -7.09 -6.59 13.01
C ALA A 35 -7.99 -5.63 13.80
N GLU A 36 -8.15 -4.40 13.36
CA GLU A 36 -9.10 -3.46 13.96
C GLU A 36 -10.55 -3.87 13.72
N ILE A 37 -10.92 -4.23 12.47
CA ILE A 37 -12.28 -4.66 12.10
C ILE A 37 -12.75 -5.85 12.95
N ARG A 38 -11.86 -6.78 13.31
CA ARG A 38 -12.19 -7.95 14.13
C ARG A 38 -12.65 -7.61 15.55
N LYS A 39 -12.41 -6.40 16.03
CA LYS A 39 -12.82 -5.93 17.36
C LYS A 39 -14.26 -5.38 17.38
N TRP A 40 -14.92 -5.32 16.23
CA TRP A 40 -16.16 -4.58 16.05
C TRP A 40 -17.31 -5.50 15.65
N ASP A 41 -18.47 -5.25 16.20
CA ASP A 41 -19.74 -5.79 15.71
C ASP A 41 -20.33 -4.84 14.67
N LEU A 42 -20.35 -5.28 13.42
CA LEU A 42 -20.91 -4.53 12.31
C LEU A 42 -22.24 -5.12 11.82
N THR A 43 -22.90 -5.92 12.66
CA THR A 43 -24.18 -6.54 12.33
C THR A 43 -25.21 -5.48 11.93
N GLY A 44 -25.81 -5.69 10.74
CA GLY A 44 -26.80 -4.80 10.17
C GLY A 44 -26.27 -3.47 9.61
N LYS A 45 -24.96 -3.21 9.68
CA LYS A 45 -24.35 -2.01 9.09
C LYS A 45 -24.10 -2.18 7.60
N ARG A 46 -24.31 -1.10 6.83
CA ARG A 46 -23.84 -1.00 5.45
C ARG A 46 -22.51 -0.29 5.43
N VAL A 47 -21.52 -0.90 4.77
CA VAL A 47 -20.17 -0.37 4.63
C VAL A 47 -19.85 -0.18 3.16
N LEU A 48 -19.52 1.03 2.77
CA LEU A 48 -18.97 1.34 1.47
C LEU A 48 -17.43 1.22 1.55
N ARG A 49 -16.85 0.30 0.80
CA ARG A 49 -15.42 0.17 0.65
C ARG A 49 -14.97 0.78 -0.68
N LEU A 50 -14.15 1.82 -0.61
CA LEU A 50 -13.55 2.47 -1.77
C LEU A 50 -12.10 1.99 -1.90
N ARG A 51 -11.69 1.55 -3.10
CA ARG A 51 -10.36 0.94 -3.28
C ARG A 51 -9.79 1.09 -4.68
N SER A 52 -8.48 0.83 -4.79
CA SER A 52 -7.87 0.60 -6.11
C SER A 52 -8.25 -0.78 -6.68
N ALA A 53 -8.14 -0.95 -7.98
CA ALA A 53 -8.34 -2.24 -8.65
C ALA A 53 -7.39 -3.33 -8.11
N LYS A 54 -6.17 -2.96 -7.73
CA LYS A 54 -5.14 -3.87 -7.19
C LYS A 54 -5.39 -4.32 -5.76
N ALA A 55 -6.29 -3.66 -5.01
CA ALA A 55 -6.58 -4.05 -3.63
C ALA A 55 -7.38 -5.36 -3.58
N GLY A 56 -6.84 -6.35 -2.90
CA GLY A 56 -7.47 -7.66 -2.75
C GLY A 56 -8.76 -7.67 -1.92
N PRO A 57 -9.48 -8.79 -1.88
CA PRO A 57 -10.79 -8.90 -1.25
C PRO A 57 -10.75 -9.06 0.28
N ALA A 58 -9.57 -9.22 0.88
CA ALA A 58 -9.43 -9.60 2.28
C ALA A 58 -10.15 -8.68 3.27
N VAL A 59 -10.10 -7.36 3.05
CA VAL A 59 -10.79 -6.38 3.91
C VAL A 59 -12.30 -6.51 3.77
N ALA A 60 -12.82 -6.66 2.53
CA ALA A 60 -14.26 -6.85 2.32
C ALA A 60 -14.77 -8.15 2.98
N HIS A 61 -13.97 -9.22 2.92
CA HIS A 61 -14.29 -10.48 3.61
C HIS A 61 -14.29 -10.30 5.13
N ALA A 62 -13.36 -9.54 5.70
CA ALA A 62 -13.33 -9.27 7.14
C ALA A 62 -14.55 -8.47 7.59
N LEU A 63 -14.93 -7.44 6.84
CA LEU A 63 -16.13 -6.64 7.11
C LEU A 63 -17.41 -7.48 7.07
N ARG A 64 -17.55 -8.36 6.06
CA ARG A 64 -18.70 -9.28 5.97
C ARG A 64 -18.75 -10.27 7.12
N ARG A 65 -17.58 -10.81 7.55
CA ARG A 65 -17.51 -11.69 8.73
C ARG A 65 -17.89 -10.96 10.04
N ALA A 66 -17.63 -9.65 10.11
CA ALA A 66 -18.07 -8.82 11.23
C ALA A 66 -19.57 -8.44 11.16
N GLY A 67 -20.32 -8.99 10.19
CA GLY A 67 -21.78 -8.81 10.07
C GLY A 67 -22.21 -7.68 9.13
N ALA A 68 -21.27 -6.99 8.46
CA ALA A 68 -21.61 -5.88 7.58
C ALA A 68 -22.12 -6.34 6.20
N ARG A 69 -23.02 -5.55 5.62
CA ARG A 69 -23.31 -5.54 4.17
C ARG A 69 -22.28 -4.62 3.50
N VAL A 70 -21.49 -5.16 2.58
CA VAL A 70 -20.36 -4.42 1.99
C VAL A 70 -20.60 -4.14 0.51
N ASP A 71 -20.69 -2.86 0.19
CA ASP A 71 -20.61 -2.32 -1.17
C ASP A 71 -19.13 -2.05 -1.48
N ASP A 72 -18.53 -2.84 -2.39
CA ASP A 72 -17.08 -2.82 -2.69
C ASP A 72 -16.85 -2.17 -4.05
N VAL A 73 -16.39 -0.92 -4.06
CA VAL A 73 -16.29 -0.07 -5.25
C VAL A 73 -14.82 0.18 -5.60
N VAL A 74 -14.46 -0.13 -6.83
CA VAL A 74 -13.18 0.27 -7.43
C VAL A 74 -13.28 1.70 -7.91
N LEU A 75 -12.48 2.61 -7.31
CA LEU A 75 -12.44 4.03 -7.71
C LEU A 75 -11.34 4.35 -8.71
N TYR A 76 -10.22 3.63 -8.68
CA TYR A 76 -9.07 3.90 -9.51
C TYR A 76 -8.25 2.65 -9.77
N ASP A 77 -7.45 2.70 -10.81
CA ASP A 77 -6.45 1.69 -11.10
C ASP A 77 -5.04 2.30 -11.10
N ASN A 78 -4.05 1.49 -10.75
CA ASN A 78 -2.64 1.83 -10.84
C ASN A 78 -2.10 1.27 -12.15
N VAL A 79 -1.98 2.11 -13.16
CA VAL A 79 -1.40 1.74 -14.43
C VAL A 79 0.09 2.10 -14.45
N PHE A 80 0.88 1.23 -15.08
CA PHE A 80 2.28 1.54 -15.34
C PHE A 80 2.36 2.62 -16.42
N CYS A 81 3.04 3.71 -16.09
CA CYS A 81 3.38 4.75 -17.05
C CYS A 81 4.90 4.77 -17.21
N ALA A 82 5.38 4.37 -18.38
CA ALA A 82 6.81 4.42 -18.69
C ALA A 82 7.18 5.90 -18.96
N PRO A 83 8.08 6.52 -18.19
CA PRO A 83 8.62 7.81 -18.57
C PRO A 83 9.50 7.65 -19.81
N ASP A 84 9.42 8.61 -20.73
CA ASP A 84 10.27 8.62 -21.94
C ASP A 84 11.72 9.00 -21.65
N ALA A 85 12.06 9.24 -20.39
CA ALA A 85 13.39 9.68 -19.99
C ALA A 85 14.29 8.51 -19.59
N ALA A 86 15.54 8.55 -20.05
CA ALA A 86 16.59 7.67 -19.54
C ALA A 86 16.85 7.96 -18.06
N LEU A 87 17.19 6.92 -17.29
CA LEU A 87 17.62 7.11 -15.90
C LEU A 87 18.90 7.95 -15.85
N PRO A 88 18.93 9.01 -15.03
CA PRO A 88 20.17 9.72 -14.75
C PRO A 88 21.18 8.80 -14.03
N PRO A 89 22.47 9.13 -13.99
CA PRO A 89 23.40 8.45 -13.10
C PRO A 89 22.95 8.54 -11.64
N PHE A 90 23.04 7.45 -10.89
CA PHE A 90 22.67 7.41 -9.47
C PHE A 90 23.54 6.37 -8.73
N ASP A 91 23.74 6.56 -7.43
CA ASP A 91 24.48 5.65 -6.55
C ASP A 91 23.54 4.85 -5.64
N ALA A 92 22.38 5.41 -5.34
CA ALA A 92 21.35 4.78 -4.52
C ALA A 92 19.97 4.93 -5.13
N VAL A 93 19.07 3.99 -4.83
CA VAL A 93 17.66 4.06 -5.18
C VAL A 93 16.79 3.85 -3.95
N PHE A 94 15.73 4.63 -3.85
CA PHE A 94 14.71 4.48 -2.84
C PHE A 94 13.38 4.06 -3.47
N PHE A 95 12.86 2.91 -3.07
CA PHE A 95 11.55 2.43 -3.49
C PHE A 95 10.50 2.70 -2.42
N ALA A 96 9.57 3.59 -2.73
CA ALA A 96 8.47 3.95 -1.82
C ALA A 96 7.35 2.90 -1.74
N SER A 97 7.22 2.02 -2.75
CA SER A 97 6.15 1.03 -2.83
C SER A 97 6.54 -0.20 -3.63
N ALA A 98 5.82 -1.30 -3.46
CA ALA A 98 5.97 -2.50 -4.27
C ALA A 98 5.74 -2.22 -5.77
N SER A 99 4.75 -1.40 -6.10
CA SER A 99 4.47 -1.01 -7.49
C SER A 99 5.61 -0.19 -8.12
N ALA A 100 6.33 0.61 -7.33
CA ALA A 100 7.53 1.31 -7.83
C ALA A 100 8.65 0.32 -8.18
N VAL A 101 8.82 -0.74 -7.39
CA VAL A 101 9.73 -1.84 -7.71
C VAL A 101 9.33 -2.51 -9.02
N GLU A 102 8.07 -2.95 -9.13
CA GLU A 102 7.54 -3.62 -10.32
C GLU A 102 7.74 -2.76 -11.58
N SER A 103 7.39 -1.48 -11.50
CA SER A 103 7.53 -0.52 -12.60
C SER A 103 8.99 -0.32 -13.01
N PHE A 104 9.90 -0.18 -12.03
CA PHE A 104 11.33 -0.03 -12.31
C PHE A 104 11.89 -1.27 -13.04
N PHE A 105 11.53 -2.48 -12.57
CA PHE A 105 12.02 -3.71 -13.19
C PHE A 105 11.43 -3.94 -14.58
N ALA A 106 10.17 -3.59 -14.79
CA ALA A 106 9.54 -3.68 -16.10
C ALA A 106 10.22 -2.79 -17.15
N GLN A 107 10.70 -1.61 -16.74
CA GLN A 107 11.28 -0.64 -17.66
C GLN A 107 12.79 -0.75 -17.78
N TYR A 108 13.53 -0.92 -16.69
CA TYR A 108 14.98 -0.78 -16.65
C TYR A 108 15.73 -2.08 -16.36
N GLY A 109 15.06 -3.06 -15.79
CA GLY A 109 15.63 -4.35 -15.42
C GLY A 109 16.60 -4.30 -14.23
N ALA A 110 16.97 -5.49 -13.76
CA ALA A 110 17.81 -5.65 -12.57
C ALA A 110 19.27 -5.18 -12.74
N SER A 111 19.77 -5.15 -13.97
CA SER A 111 21.16 -4.78 -14.27
C SER A 111 21.51 -3.36 -13.84
N LYS A 112 20.52 -2.44 -13.86
CA LYS A 112 20.69 -1.04 -13.44
C LYS A 112 20.97 -0.87 -11.95
N LEU A 113 20.65 -1.89 -11.14
CA LEU A 113 20.88 -1.88 -9.68
C LEU A 113 22.18 -2.56 -9.26
N ARG A 114 23.00 -3.01 -10.23
CA ARG A 114 24.30 -3.62 -9.92
C ARG A 114 25.23 -2.61 -9.27
N GLY A 115 25.76 -2.94 -8.08
CA GLY A 115 26.66 -2.05 -7.33
C GLY A 115 25.96 -0.83 -6.70
N LYS A 116 24.64 -0.74 -6.73
CA LYS A 116 23.89 0.38 -6.16
C LYS A 116 23.36 0.05 -4.77
N GLU A 117 23.21 1.05 -3.92
CA GLU A 117 22.50 0.94 -2.65
C GLU A 117 20.99 0.93 -2.89
N ILE A 118 20.27 0.10 -2.14
CA ILE A 118 18.81 -0.05 -2.28
C ILE A 118 18.16 0.22 -0.94
N TYR A 119 17.27 1.20 -0.93
CA TYR A 119 16.44 1.54 0.21
C TYR A 119 14.98 1.29 -0.11
N VAL A 120 14.21 0.82 0.87
CA VAL A 120 12.79 0.51 0.73
C VAL A 120 12.00 1.08 1.91
N MET A 121 10.79 1.57 1.64
CA MET A 121 9.91 2.14 2.66
C MET A 121 9.47 1.10 3.70
N GLY A 122 9.27 -0.15 3.29
CA GLY A 122 8.73 -1.15 4.20
C GLY A 122 8.81 -2.58 3.67
N GLN A 123 8.39 -3.52 4.50
CA GLN A 123 8.45 -4.95 4.18
C GLN A 123 7.71 -5.34 2.89
N PRO A 124 6.51 -4.81 2.56
CA PRO A 124 5.86 -5.11 1.28
C PRO A 124 6.70 -4.71 0.07
N THR A 125 7.37 -3.55 0.14
CA THR A 125 8.28 -3.07 -0.90
C THR A 125 9.52 -3.96 -1.04
N ARG A 126 10.09 -4.38 0.11
CA ARG A 126 11.23 -5.30 0.14
C ARG A 126 10.88 -6.65 -0.47
N SER A 127 9.69 -7.17 -0.18
CA SER A 127 9.21 -8.46 -0.70
C SER A 127 8.96 -8.46 -2.22
N ALA A 128 8.76 -7.29 -2.82
CA ALA A 128 8.63 -7.15 -4.27
C ALA A 128 9.98 -7.21 -5.02
N LEU A 129 11.11 -7.04 -4.32
CA LEU A 129 12.43 -7.17 -4.90
C LEU A 129 12.79 -8.65 -5.15
N PRO A 130 13.57 -8.96 -6.21
CA PRO A 130 14.21 -10.27 -6.34
C PRO A 130 14.99 -10.66 -5.09
N PRO A 131 15.01 -11.94 -4.65
CA PRO A 131 15.58 -12.35 -3.38
C PRO A 131 16.99 -11.85 -3.10
N ARG A 132 17.86 -11.86 -4.13
CA ARG A 132 19.26 -11.38 -4.01
C ARG A 132 19.35 -9.87 -3.74
N LEU A 133 18.42 -9.07 -4.25
CA LEU A 133 18.36 -7.62 -4.03
C LEU A 133 17.62 -7.31 -2.72
N ALA A 134 16.57 -8.05 -2.40
CA ALA A 134 15.86 -7.95 -1.13
C ALA A 134 16.79 -8.18 0.07
N ALA A 135 17.75 -9.14 -0.03
CA ALA A 135 18.73 -9.41 1.00
C ALA A 135 19.69 -8.22 1.26
N LYS A 136 19.94 -7.39 0.26
CA LYS A 136 20.81 -6.20 0.34
C LYS A 136 20.06 -4.92 0.65
N ALA A 137 18.74 -4.91 0.44
CA ALA A 137 17.93 -3.73 0.63
C ALA A 137 17.83 -3.35 2.11
N ARG A 138 18.04 -2.06 2.39
CA ARG A 138 17.90 -1.49 3.73
C ARG A 138 16.50 -0.89 3.88
N MET A 139 15.90 -1.10 5.04
CA MET A 139 14.66 -0.41 5.41
C MET A 139 14.98 1.06 5.66
N TRP A 140 14.20 1.94 5.07
CA TRP A 140 14.28 3.35 5.40
C TRP A 140 13.75 3.56 6.82
N SER A 141 14.54 4.23 7.62
CA SER A 141 14.13 4.75 8.93
C SER A 141 14.43 6.25 8.91
N PRO A 142 13.44 7.12 9.10
CA PRO A 142 13.66 8.56 9.21
C PRO A 142 14.46 8.91 10.47
#